data_8968368c557ed0debd639f294c8fba6a
#
_entry.id   8968368c557ed0debd639f294c8fba6a
#
_cell.length_a   1.000
_cell.length_b   1.000
_cell.length_c   1.000
_cell.angle_alpha   90.00
_cell.angle_beta   90.00
_cell.angle_gamma   90.00
#
_symmetry.space_group_name_H-M   'P 1'
#
loop_
_entity.id
_entity.type
_entity.pdbx_description
1 polymer ?
#
loop_
_entity_poly.entity_id
_entity_poly.type
_entity_poly.pdbx_seq_one_letter_code
_entity_poly.pdbx_strand_id
1 'polypeptide(L)'
;MDWQDNFQEHIQLLQQAREADLTNPFVCHGIVHIFQEAFDLGLMAFREALKRDGQGMAAMGSAKELIAAAYEQYLFVDEDIWLAMLRDRHGSYDAIEAQVGRILGTYQDALAVLYDSDADAPR
;
A
#
# COMPACT_ATOMS: atom_id res chain seq x y z
N MET A 1 17.54 -8.83 -2.91
CA MET A 1 16.21 -8.91 -2.28
C MET A 1 15.18 -8.55 -3.33
N ASP A 2 14.19 -9.39 -3.52
CA ASP A 2 13.16 -9.09 -4.50
C ASP A 2 12.11 -8.14 -3.92
N TRP A 3 11.18 -7.67 -4.76
CA TRP A 3 10.20 -6.69 -4.33
C TRP A 3 9.22 -7.26 -3.30
N GLN A 4 8.97 -8.57 -3.31
CA GLN A 4 8.04 -9.20 -2.37
C GLN A 4 8.61 -9.18 -0.96
N ASP A 5 9.88 -9.48 -0.81
CA ASP A 5 10.56 -9.41 0.49
C ASP A 5 10.57 -7.97 1.01
N ASN A 6 10.82 -7.03 0.11
CA ASN A 6 10.83 -5.62 0.45
C ASN A 6 9.44 -5.13 0.88
N PHE A 7 8.39 -5.58 0.18
CA PHE A 7 7.02 -5.26 0.54
C PHE A 7 6.68 -5.80 1.93
N GLN A 8 7.03 -7.05 2.21
CA GLN A 8 6.81 -7.66 3.52
C GLN A 8 7.50 -6.88 4.62
N GLU A 9 8.74 -6.49 4.39
CA GLU A 9 9.51 -5.72 5.36
C GLU A 9 8.85 -4.38 5.68
N HIS A 10 8.34 -3.69 4.66
CA HIS A 10 7.65 -2.42 4.85
C HIS A 10 6.35 -2.58 5.63
N ILE A 11 5.59 -3.63 5.34
CA ILE A 11 4.36 -3.92 6.10
C ILE A 11 4.68 -4.19 7.56
N GLN A 12 5.73 -4.96 7.83
CA GLN A 12 6.15 -5.25 9.20
C GLN A 12 6.59 -3.99 9.93
N LEU A 13 7.31 -3.09 9.24
CA LEU A 13 7.71 -1.81 9.83
C LEU A 13 6.49 -0.95 10.20
N LEU A 14 5.48 -0.91 9.35
CA LEU A 14 4.26 -0.17 9.66
C LEU A 14 3.49 -0.79 10.84
N GLN A 15 3.49 -2.12 10.96
CA GLN A 15 2.88 -2.79 12.10
C GLN A 15 3.62 -2.44 13.40
N GLN A 16 4.95 -2.46 13.37
CA GLN A 16 5.78 -2.08 14.52
C GLN A 16 5.61 -0.60 14.88
N ALA A 17 5.31 0.24 13.90
CA ALA A 17 5.15 1.68 14.13
C ALA A 17 4.00 2.00 15.09
N ARG A 18 3.06 1.09 15.29
CA ARG A 18 1.98 1.28 16.26
C ARG A 18 2.49 1.37 17.69
N GLU A 19 3.66 0.79 17.96
CA GLU A 19 4.30 0.81 19.27
C GLU A 19 5.35 1.93 19.39
N ALA A 20 5.54 2.73 18.35
CA ALA A 20 6.57 3.75 18.33
C ALA A 20 6.11 5.03 19.02
N ASP A 21 7.09 5.86 19.40
CA ASP A 21 6.82 7.16 20.01
C ASP A 21 6.37 8.17 18.95
N LEU A 22 5.07 8.33 18.81
CA LEU A 22 4.50 9.23 17.81
C LEU A 22 4.63 10.71 18.15
N THR A 23 5.17 11.04 19.33
CA THR A 23 5.49 12.43 19.66
C THR A 23 6.81 12.87 19.05
N ASN A 24 7.61 11.94 18.55
CA ASN A 24 8.90 12.21 17.92
C ASN A 24 8.69 12.50 16.43
N PRO A 25 9.00 13.74 15.96
CA PRO A 25 8.79 14.09 14.56
C PRO A 25 9.61 13.23 13.58
N PHE A 26 10.78 12.76 13.96
CA PHE A 26 11.55 11.87 13.09
C PHE A 26 10.83 10.55 12.88
N VAL A 27 10.17 10.03 13.91
CA VAL A 27 9.37 8.82 13.82
C VAL A 27 8.20 9.03 12.86
N CYS A 28 7.47 10.13 13.02
CA CYS A 28 6.33 10.44 12.17
C CYS A 28 6.71 10.57 10.70
N HIS A 29 7.78 11.30 10.41
CA HIS A 29 8.26 11.45 9.03
C HIS A 29 8.76 10.13 8.46
N GLY A 30 9.38 9.29 9.30
CA GLY A 30 9.79 7.95 8.89
C GLY A 30 8.61 7.07 8.52
N ILE A 31 7.53 7.13 9.28
CA ILE A 31 6.31 6.37 9.00
C ILE A 31 5.71 6.79 7.65
N VAL A 32 5.64 8.10 7.39
CA VAL A 32 5.13 8.58 6.09
C VAL A 32 6.00 8.06 4.95
N HIS A 33 7.31 8.11 5.09
CA HIS A 33 8.23 7.62 4.07
C HIS A 33 8.04 6.12 3.81
N ILE A 34 7.95 5.33 4.89
CA ILE A 34 7.73 3.88 4.77
C ILE A 34 6.41 3.60 4.07
N PHE A 35 5.35 4.35 4.42
CA PHE A 35 4.06 4.21 3.75
C PHE A 35 4.18 4.48 2.25
N GLN A 36 4.88 5.54 1.86
CA GLN A 36 5.01 5.89 0.45
C GLN A 36 5.68 4.76 -0.34
N GLU A 37 6.74 4.19 0.22
CA GLU A 37 7.41 3.06 -0.42
C GLU A 37 6.53 1.81 -0.43
N ALA A 38 5.83 1.54 0.66
CA ALA A 38 4.93 0.39 0.74
C ALA A 38 3.79 0.50 -0.28
N PHE A 39 3.26 1.69 -0.48
CA PHE A 39 2.23 1.92 -1.48
C PHE A 39 2.74 1.61 -2.89
N ASP A 40 3.95 2.09 -3.22
CA ASP A 40 4.55 1.81 -4.53
C ASP A 40 4.74 0.31 -4.75
N LEU A 41 5.17 -0.40 -3.71
CA LEU A 41 5.31 -1.86 -3.77
C LEU A 41 3.96 -2.56 -3.91
N GLY A 42 2.91 -2.01 -3.29
CA GLY A 42 1.55 -2.51 -3.46
C GLY A 42 1.05 -2.38 -4.89
N LEU A 43 1.35 -1.25 -5.54
CA LEU A 43 1.02 -1.09 -6.96
C LEU A 43 1.78 -2.11 -7.83
N MET A 44 3.04 -2.40 -7.49
CA MET A 44 3.80 -3.44 -8.18
C MET A 44 3.14 -4.81 -8.01
N ALA A 45 2.62 -5.09 -6.81
CA ALA A 45 1.89 -6.33 -6.56
C ALA A 45 0.66 -6.43 -7.47
N PHE A 46 -0.09 -5.34 -7.64
CA PHE A 46 -1.22 -5.32 -8.56
C PHE A 46 -0.77 -5.60 -10.00
N ARG A 47 0.33 -4.97 -10.45
CA ARG A 47 0.83 -5.20 -11.80
C ARG A 47 1.18 -6.66 -12.03
N GLU A 48 1.88 -7.27 -11.10
CA GLU A 48 2.31 -8.66 -11.24
C GLU A 48 1.11 -9.62 -11.20
N ALA A 49 0.14 -9.35 -10.31
CA ALA A 49 -1.06 -10.16 -10.24
C ALA A 49 -1.89 -10.06 -11.52
N LEU A 50 -2.06 -8.86 -12.07
CA LEU A 50 -2.82 -8.66 -13.30
C LEU A 50 -2.14 -9.34 -14.48
N LYS A 51 -0.81 -9.27 -14.58
CA LYS A 51 -0.07 -9.99 -15.61
C LYS A 51 -0.28 -11.49 -15.50
N ARG A 52 -0.14 -12.03 -14.29
CA ARG A 52 -0.31 -13.45 -14.03
C ARG A 52 -1.71 -13.92 -14.42
N ASP A 53 -2.71 -13.08 -14.19
CA ASP A 53 -4.12 -13.44 -14.43
C ASP A 53 -4.60 -13.06 -15.83
N GLY A 54 -3.69 -12.76 -16.75
CA GLY A 54 -4.04 -12.52 -18.16
C GLY A 54 -4.48 -11.11 -18.47
N GLN A 55 -4.27 -10.15 -17.55
CA GLN A 55 -4.68 -8.76 -17.72
C GLN A 55 -3.48 -7.86 -18.00
N GLY A 56 -2.63 -8.28 -18.95
CA GLY A 56 -1.37 -7.57 -19.22
C GLY A 56 -1.54 -6.13 -19.65
N MET A 57 -2.60 -5.81 -20.40
CA MET A 57 -2.86 -4.43 -20.82
C MET A 57 -3.17 -3.55 -19.61
N ALA A 58 -4.02 -4.03 -18.70
CA ALA A 58 -4.36 -3.28 -17.50
C ALA A 58 -3.12 -3.09 -16.61
N ALA A 59 -2.22 -4.06 -16.60
CA ALA A 59 -0.99 -3.99 -15.80
C ALA A 59 -0.05 -2.88 -16.27
N MET A 60 -0.22 -2.35 -17.47
CA MET A 60 0.62 -1.29 -18.02
C MET A 60 0.02 0.11 -17.79
N GLY A 61 -1.10 0.21 -17.13
CA GLY A 61 -1.78 1.47 -16.91
C GLY A 61 -1.15 2.34 -15.82
N SER A 62 -1.70 3.53 -15.67
CA SER A 62 -1.33 4.45 -14.60
C SER A 62 -1.71 3.87 -13.23
N ALA A 63 -1.24 4.50 -12.15
CA ALA A 63 -1.61 4.08 -10.80
C ALA A 63 -3.12 4.02 -10.62
N LYS A 64 -3.83 5.04 -11.07
CA LYS A 64 -5.29 5.11 -10.95
C LYS A 64 -5.96 3.99 -11.75
N GLU A 65 -5.46 3.73 -12.95
CA GLU A 65 -5.99 2.65 -13.80
C GLU A 65 -5.70 1.27 -13.19
N LEU A 66 -4.53 1.10 -12.59
CA LEU A 66 -4.18 -0.14 -11.88
C LEU A 66 -5.14 -0.41 -10.72
N ILE A 67 -5.43 0.62 -9.93
CA ILE A 67 -6.33 0.49 -8.80
C ILE A 67 -7.73 0.10 -9.28
N ALA A 68 -8.22 0.74 -10.34
CA ALA A 68 -9.52 0.41 -10.90
C ALA A 68 -9.58 -1.04 -11.40
N ALA A 69 -8.54 -1.47 -12.11
CA ALA A 69 -8.46 -2.84 -12.63
C ALA A 69 -8.38 -3.86 -11.49
N ALA A 70 -7.60 -3.56 -10.47
CA ALA A 70 -7.47 -4.45 -9.31
C ALA A 70 -8.79 -4.56 -8.55
N TYR A 71 -9.52 -3.46 -8.42
CA TYR A 71 -10.83 -3.45 -7.78
C TYR A 71 -11.82 -4.35 -8.53
N GLU A 72 -11.81 -4.28 -9.85
CA GLU A 72 -12.70 -5.11 -10.67
C GLU A 72 -12.34 -6.60 -10.62
N GLN A 73 -11.05 -6.90 -10.46
CA GLN A 73 -10.54 -8.26 -10.54
C GLN A 73 -10.49 -8.97 -9.19
N TYR A 74 -10.26 -8.24 -8.10
CA TYR A 74 -10.01 -8.82 -6.79
C TYR A 74 -10.97 -8.27 -5.75
N LEU A 75 -11.71 -9.13 -5.08
CA LEU A 75 -12.75 -8.76 -4.12
C LEU A 75 -12.20 -8.10 -2.86
N PHE A 76 -10.94 -8.35 -2.52
CA PHE A 76 -10.34 -7.81 -1.31
C PHE A 76 -9.85 -6.37 -1.45
N VAL A 77 -9.91 -5.80 -2.66
CA VAL A 77 -9.44 -4.43 -2.91
C VAL A 77 -10.58 -3.45 -2.63
N ASP A 78 -10.32 -2.50 -1.74
CA ASP A 78 -11.24 -1.38 -1.48
C ASP A 78 -10.75 -0.18 -2.29
N GLU A 79 -11.46 0.13 -3.37
CA GLU A 79 -11.06 1.19 -4.30
C GLU A 79 -10.94 2.54 -3.60
N ASP A 80 -11.88 2.87 -2.72
CA ASP A 80 -11.88 4.17 -2.05
C ASP A 80 -10.64 4.35 -1.18
N ILE A 81 -10.25 3.30 -0.44
CA ILE A 81 -9.06 3.34 0.39
C ILE A 81 -7.80 3.48 -0.48
N TRP A 82 -7.72 2.72 -1.56
CA TRP A 82 -6.54 2.77 -2.44
C TRP A 82 -6.43 4.11 -3.16
N LEU A 83 -7.55 4.71 -3.55
CA LEU A 83 -7.52 6.07 -4.14
C LEU A 83 -7.14 7.11 -3.10
N ALA A 84 -7.55 6.95 -1.84
CA ALA A 84 -7.12 7.83 -0.76
C ALA A 84 -5.61 7.70 -0.52
N MET A 85 -5.08 6.48 -0.54
CA MET A 85 -3.65 6.25 -0.44
C MET A 85 -2.88 6.92 -1.58
N LEU A 86 -3.39 6.81 -2.81
CA LEU A 86 -2.76 7.44 -3.98
C LEU A 86 -2.68 8.95 -3.80
N ARG A 87 -3.76 9.56 -3.33
CA ARG A 87 -3.78 11.00 -3.07
C ARG A 87 -2.73 11.37 -2.02
N ASP A 88 -2.67 10.64 -0.93
CA ASP A 88 -1.72 10.93 0.15
C ASP A 88 -0.28 10.61 -0.25
N ARG A 89 -0.08 9.63 -1.15
CA ARG A 89 1.25 9.30 -1.68
C ARG A 89 1.88 10.48 -2.41
N HIS A 90 1.06 11.28 -3.11
CA HIS A 90 1.54 12.44 -3.85
C HIS A 90 1.70 13.68 -2.99
N GLY A 91 1.43 13.57 -1.70
CA GLY A 91 1.59 14.65 -0.75
C GLY A 91 0.26 15.10 -0.17
N SER A 92 0.30 15.54 1.06
CA SER A 92 -0.87 16.00 1.79
C SER A 92 -0.52 17.30 2.49
N TYR A 93 -1.46 18.24 2.50
CA TYR A 93 -1.32 19.49 3.26
C TYR A 93 -1.75 19.33 4.71
N ASP A 94 -2.23 18.16 5.09
CA ASP A 94 -2.62 17.87 6.47
C ASP A 94 -1.40 17.85 7.39
N ALA A 95 -1.64 18.08 8.68
CA ALA A 95 -0.61 17.92 9.69
C ALA A 95 -0.08 16.48 9.67
N ILE A 96 1.20 16.32 10.00
CA ILE A 96 1.85 15.00 9.97
C ILE A 96 1.12 13.99 10.85
N GLU A 97 0.57 14.44 11.98
CA GLU A 97 -0.16 13.57 12.89
C GLU A 97 -1.41 12.97 12.25
N ALA A 98 -2.11 13.76 11.43
CA ALA A 98 -3.28 13.26 10.71
C ALA A 98 -2.88 12.25 9.65
N GLN A 99 -1.77 12.48 8.96
CA GLN A 99 -1.25 11.54 7.96
C GLN A 99 -0.89 10.21 8.62
N VAL A 100 -0.15 10.25 9.73
CA VAL A 100 0.24 9.06 10.48
C VAL A 100 -1.00 8.31 10.97
N GLY A 101 -2.01 9.04 11.45
CA GLY A 101 -3.26 8.44 11.89
C GLY A 101 -3.95 7.63 10.81
N ARG A 102 -4.00 8.15 9.58
CA ARG A 102 -4.60 7.41 8.45
C ARG A 102 -3.75 6.20 8.07
N ILE A 103 -2.42 6.36 8.08
CA ILE A 103 -1.50 5.27 7.71
C ILE A 103 -1.66 4.11 8.69
N LEU A 104 -1.57 4.37 9.99
CA LEU A 104 -1.60 3.31 10.99
C LEU A 104 -3.02 2.79 11.25
N GLY A 105 -4.04 3.65 11.05
CA GLY A 105 -5.43 3.27 11.29
C GLY A 105 -6.10 2.52 10.15
N THR A 106 -5.79 2.88 8.90
CA THR A 106 -6.50 2.37 7.73
C THR A 106 -5.58 1.78 6.69
N TYR A 107 -4.56 2.52 6.28
CA TYR A 107 -3.75 2.13 5.12
C TYR A 107 -2.89 0.89 5.39
N GLN A 108 -2.36 0.78 6.59
CA GLN A 108 -1.55 -0.37 6.97
C GLN A 108 -2.34 -1.68 6.83
N ASP A 109 -3.61 -1.67 7.25
CA ASP A 109 -4.45 -2.85 7.14
C ASP A 109 -4.73 -3.21 5.67
N ALA A 110 -4.99 -2.21 4.84
CA ALA A 110 -5.24 -2.45 3.40
C ALA A 110 -4.01 -3.04 2.71
N LEU A 111 -2.82 -2.56 3.07
CA LEU A 111 -1.57 -3.10 2.53
C LEU A 111 -1.30 -4.52 3.02
N ALA A 112 -1.56 -4.79 4.29
CA ALA A 112 -1.36 -6.11 4.87
C ALA A 112 -2.29 -7.15 4.24
N VAL A 113 -3.54 -6.79 3.99
CA VAL A 113 -4.50 -7.69 3.31
C VAL A 113 -4.00 -8.05 1.91
N LEU A 114 -3.45 -7.09 1.19
CA LEU A 114 -2.91 -7.35 -0.14
C LEU A 114 -1.76 -8.35 -0.10
N TYR A 115 -0.83 -8.19 0.83
CA TYR A 115 0.29 -9.12 0.98
C TYR A 115 -0.21 -10.52 1.33
N ASP A 116 -1.10 -10.62 2.32
CA ASP A 116 -1.62 -11.91 2.78
C ASP A 116 -2.39 -12.63 1.66
N SER A 117 -3.21 -11.88 0.92
CA SER A 117 -4.00 -12.44 -0.19
C SER A 117 -3.11 -12.96 -1.31
N ASP A 118 -2.03 -12.24 -1.65
CA ASP A 118 -1.10 -12.67 -2.68
C ASP A 118 -0.29 -13.89 -2.23
N ALA A 119 0.14 -13.90 -0.97
CA ALA A 119 0.92 -15.01 -0.42
C ALA A 119 0.12 -16.29 -0.36
N ASP A 120 -1.18 -16.21 -0.01
CA ASP A 120 -2.05 -17.36 0.18
C ASP A 120 -2.72 -17.83 -1.10
N ALA A 121 -2.69 -17.02 -2.14
CA ALA A 121 -3.46 -17.29 -3.34
C ALA A 121 -2.86 -18.41 -4.17
N PRO A 122 -3.56 -19.53 -4.32
CA PRO A 122 -3.12 -20.60 -5.21
C PRO A 122 -3.51 -20.23 -6.63
N ARG A 123 -2.70 -19.55 -7.30
CA ARG A 123 -3.04 -19.09 -8.65
C ARG A 123 -2.75 -20.13 -9.76
#